data_18da7843c3d24ebd19b41db1c2b1d6ce
#
_entry.id   18da7843c3d24ebd19b41db1c2b1d6ce
#
_cell.length_a   1.000
_cell.length_b   1.000
_cell.length_c   1.000
_cell.angle_alpha   90.00
_cell.angle_beta   90.00
_cell.angle_gamma   90.00
#
_symmetry.space_group_name_H-M   'P 1'
#
loop_
_entity.id
_entity.type
_entity.pdbx_description
1 polymer ?
#
loop_
_entity_poly.entity_id
_entity_poly.type
_entity_poly.pdbx_seq_one_letter_code
_entity_poly.pdbx_strand_id
1 'polypeptide(L)'
;MKVKLEGREYELKANGRFLLKYQEIFKANAVVDLYKSISEKDLLLTEKLTYCAINEELSFEEWLDSFETPLFLMPYMDSILEYLIVGVDPSVKAEKKSDEKKTTSN
;
A
#
# COMPACT_ATOMS: atom_id res chain seq x y z
N MET A 1 -2.19 8.81 -4.09
CA MET A 1 -1.07 8.35 -4.95
C MET A 1 -1.62 7.66 -6.19
N LYS A 2 -1.11 8.02 -7.35
CA LYS A 2 -1.51 7.37 -8.60
C LYS A 2 -0.44 6.40 -9.06
N VAL A 3 -0.87 5.21 -9.48
CA VAL A 3 0.04 4.21 -10.05
C VAL A 3 -0.55 3.68 -11.34
N LYS A 4 0.30 3.20 -12.22
CA LYS A 4 -0.10 2.63 -13.49
C LYS A 4 0.35 1.17 -13.53
N LEU A 5 -0.60 0.26 -13.44
CA LEU A 5 -0.35 -1.18 -13.39
C LEU A 5 -0.82 -1.79 -14.70
N GLU A 6 0.11 -2.27 -15.51
CA GLU A 6 -0.17 -2.83 -16.84
C GLU A 6 -1.06 -1.89 -17.69
N GLY A 7 -0.71 -0.61 -17.70
CA GLY A 7 -1.41 0.38 -18.50
C GLY A 7 -2.69 0.94 -17.88
N ARG A 8 -3.14 0.38 -16.76
CA ARG A 8 -4.35 0.86 -16.06
C ARG A 8 -3.95 1.76 -14.90
N GLU A 9 -4.57 2.93 -14.82
CA GLU A 9 -4.28 3.91 -13.78
C GLU A 9 -5.19 3.68 -12.57
N TYR A 10 -4.59 3.69 -11.38
CA TYR A 10 -5.29 3.54 -10.11
C TYR A 10 -4.91 4.65 -9.16
N GLU A 11 -5.90 5.12 -8.38
CA GLU A 11 -5.68 6.09 -7.32
C GLU A 11 -5.74 5.38 -5.98
N LEU A 12 -4.64 5.45 -5.21
CA LEU A 12 -4.56 4.85 -3.89
C LEU A 12 -4.85 5.88 -2.82
N LYS A 13 -5.62 5.48 -1.81
CA LYS A 13 -5.92 6.30 -0.63
C LYS A 13 -5.65 5.53 0.64
N ALA A 14 -4.81 6.09 1.51
CA ALA A 14 -4.47 5.49 2.80
C ALA A 14 -5.29 6.20 3.89
N ASN A 15 -6.56 5.84 4.01
CA ASN A 15 -7.50 6.47 4.94
C ASN A 15 -8.20 5.42 5.80
N GLY A 16 -9.16 5.87 6.63
CA GLY A 16 -9.92 4.95 7.48
C GLY A 16 -10.69 3.90 6.71
N ARG A 17 -11.19 4.25 5.53
CA ARG A 17 -11.90 3.30 4.66
C ARG A 17 -10.97 2.18 4.20
N PHE A 18 -9.71 2.48 3.91
CA PHE A 18 -8.70 1.49 3.58
C PHE A 18 -8.54 0.45 4.71
N LEU A 19 -8.43 0.94 5.94
CA LEU A 19 -8.28 0.06 7.11
C LEU A 19 -9.51 -0.82 7.30
N LEU A 20 -10.70 -0.24 7.19
CA LEU A 20 -11.96 -0.95 7.35
C LEU A 20 -12.16 -2.01 6.27
N LYS A 21 -11.90 -1.64 5.03
CA LYS A 21 -12.05 -2.54 3.89
C LYS A 21 -11.13 -3.76 4.03
N TYR A 22 -9.88 -3.52 4.45
CA TYR A 22 -8.92 -4.60 4.67
C TYR A 22 -9.41 -5.57 5.74
N GLN A 23 -9.89 -5.04 6.87
CA GLN A 23 -10.43 -5.85 7.95
C GLN A 23 -11.62 -6.68 7.50
N GLU A 24 -12.52 -6.09 6.74
CA GLU A 24 -13.73 -6.78 6.28
C GLU A 24 -13.43 -7.89 5.27
N ILE A 25 -12.53 -7.63 4.33
CA ILE A 25 -12.24 -8.57 3.24
C ILE A 25 -11.28 -9.67 3.70
N PHE A 26 -10.19 -9.30 4.38
CA PHE A 26 -9.13 -10.23 4.71
C PHE A 26 -9.11 -10.69 6.17
N LYS A 27 -10.03 -10.15 6.99
CA LYS A 27 -10.16 -10.51 8.42
C LYS A 27 -8.85 -10.34 9.17
N ALA A 28 -8.12 -9.27 8.86
CA ALA A 28 -6.81 -8.98 9.42
C ALA A 28 -6.65 -7.48 9.63
N ASN A 29 -5.63 -7.10 10.42
CA ASN A 29 -5.33 -5.71 10.71
C ASN A 29 -4.39 -5.16 9.64
N ALA A 30 -4.85 -4.14 8.92
CA ALA A 30 -4.08 -3.54 7.83
C ALA A 30 -2.73 -2.98 8.29
N VAL A 31 -2.68 -2.35 9.46
CA VAL A 31 -1.44 -1.72 9.96
C VAL A 31 -0.41 -2.80 10.28
N VAL A 32 -0.82 -3.87 10.95
CA VAL A 32 0.06 -5.00 11.26
C VAL A 32 0.61 -5.62 9.99
N ASP A 33 -0.27 -5.90 9.02
CA ASP A 33 0.14 -6.52 7.76
C ASP A 33 0.99 -5.58 6.91
N LEU A 34 0.78 -4.28 7.02
CA LEU A 34 1.60 -3.28 6.34
C LEU A 34 3.04 -3.31 6.84
N TYR A 35 3.24 -3.32 8.17
CA TYR A 35 4.58 -3.43 8.74
C TYR A 35 5.23 -4.76 8.38
N LYS A 36 4.45 -5.83 8.40
CA LYS A 36 4.93 -7.15 8.01
C LYS A 36 5.38 -7.17 6.55
N SER A 37 4.58 -6.56 5.66
CA SER A 37 4.91 -6.49 4.24
C SER A 37 6.20 -5.70 4.00
N ILE A 38 6.39 -4.60 4.73
CA ILE A 38 7.61 -3.80 4.64
C ILE A 38 8.83 -4.62 5.11
N SER A 39 8.69 -5.29 6.24
CA SER A 39 9.78 -6.06 6.83
C SER A 39 10.17 -7.28 5.99
N GLU A 40 9.20 -8.00 5.47
CA GLU A 40 9.42 -9.27 4.77
C GLU A 40 9.43 -9.13 3.24
N LYS A 41 9.13 -7.95 2.72
CA LYS A 41 9.00 -7.72 1.27
C LYS A 41 8.00 -8.69 0.64
N ASP A 42 6.85 -8.85 1.30
CA ASP A 42 5.82 -9.80 0.91
C ASP A 42 4.94 -9.23 -0.21
N LEU A 43 5.09 -9.77 -1.40
CA LEU A 43 4.34 -9.31 -2.58
C LEU A 43 2.84 -9.52 -2.42
N LEU A 44 2.41 -10.69 -1.95
CA LEU A 44 0.98 -10.99 -1.80
C LEU A 44 0.32 -10.07 -0.78
N LEU A 45 0.96 -9.82 0.36
CA LEU A 45 0.44 -8.87 1.34
C LEU A 45 0.35 -7.48 0.74
N THR A 46 1.35 -7.07 -0.03
CA THR A 46 1.34 -5.77 -0.71
C THR A 46 0.18 -5.67 -1.70
N GLU A 47 -0.10 -6.75 -2.42
CA GLU A 47 -1.24 -6.81 -3.35
C GLU A 47 -2.57 -6.66 -2.62
N LYS A 48 -2.73 -7.34 -1.48
CA LYS A 48 -3.94 -7.22 -0.65
C LYS A 48 -4.14 -5.79 -0.15
N LEU A 49 -3.06 -5.19 0.33
CA LEU A 49 -3.09 -3.81 0.83
C LEU A 49 -3.43 -2.82 -0.29
N THR A 50 -2.80 -2.99 -1.45
CA THR A 50 -3.05 -2.14 -2.62
C THR A 50 -4.51 -2.25 -3.07
N TYR A 51 -5.04 -3.45 -3.14
CA TYR A 51 -6.43 -3.68 -3.53
C TYR A 51 -7.39 -2.91 -2.63
N CYS A 52 -7.15 -2.90 -1.32
CA CYS A 52 -8.00 -2.19 -0.38
C CYS A 52 -7.81 -0.66 -0.43
N ALA A 53 -6.68 -0.20 -0.95
CA ALA A 53 -6.41 1.24 -1.08
C ALA A 53 -7.01 1.84 -2.35
N ILE A 54 -7.38 1.02 -3.33
CA ILE A 54 -8.02 1.47 -4.57
C ILE A 54 -9.53 1.26 -4.47
N ASN A 55 -10.26 1.90 -5.39
CA ASN A 55 -11.72 1.75 -5.48
C ASN A 55 -12.04 0.81 -6.64
N GLU A 56 -11.86 -0.49 -6.42
CA GLU A 56 -12.05 -1.52 -7.46
C GLU A 56 -13.37 -2.26 -7.25
N GLU A 57 -14.13 -2.44 -8.31
CA GLU A 57 -15.41 -3.16 -8.26
C GLU A 57 -15.24 -4.68 -8.35
N LEU A 58 -14.16 -5.15 -8.97
CA LEU A 58 -13.86 -6.57 -9.03
C LEU A 58 -13.50 -7.10 -7.65
N SER A 59 -13.76 -8.39 -7.39
CA SER A 59 -13.24 -9.03 -6.18
C SER A 59 -11.71 -9.07 -6.25
N PHE A 60 -11.08 -9.34 -5.11
CA PHE A 60 -9.61 -9.42 -5.08
C PHE A 60 -9.09 -10.47 -6.06
N GLU A 61 -9.71 -11.65 -6.08
CA GLU A 61 -9.30 -12.72 -6.99
C GLU A 61 -9.48 -12.33 -8.45
N GLU A 62 -10.63 -11.75 -8.78
CA GLU A 62 -10.91 -11.28 -10.14
C GLU A 62 -9.94 -10.18 -10.55
N TRP A 63 -9.60 -9.29 -9.61
CA TRP A 63 -8.65 -8.21 -9.86
C TRP A 63 -7.27 -8.78 -10.18
N LEU A 64 -6.80 -9.76 -9.39
CA LEU A 64 -5.53 -10.43 -9.65
C LEU A 64 -5.52 -11.11 -11.02
N ASP A 65 -6.62 -11.80 -11.37
CA ASP A 65 -6.74 -12.50 -12.65
C ASP A 65 -6.78 -11.56 -13.85
N SER A 66 -7.08 -10.29 -13.62
CA SER A 66 -7.15 -9.31 -14.70
C SER A 66 -5.78 -8.86 -15.21
N PHE A 67 -4.70 -9.21 -14.50
CA PHE A 67 -3.34 -8.87 -14.90
C PHE A 67 -2.68 -10.05 -15.63
N GLU A 68 -1.86 -9.74 -16.63
CA GLU A 68 -1.19 -10.75 -17.43
C GLU A 68 0.01 -11.38 -16.71
N THR A 69 0.67 -10.62 -15.84
CA THR A 69 1.84 -11.10 -15.10
C THR A 69 1.57 -11.08 -13.61
N PRO A 70 1.99 -12.13 -12.85
CA PRO A 70 1.83 -12.12 -11.40
C PRO A 70 2.68 -11.07 -10.68
N LEU A 71 3.70 -10.54 -11.33
CA LEU A 71 4.60 -9.54 -10.74
C LEU A 71 4.24 -8.10 -11.17
N PHE A 72 2.98 -7.86 -11.52
CA PHE A 72 2.53 -6.56 -12.02
C PHE A 72 2.79 -5.41 -11.04
N LEU A 73 2.80 -5.70 -9.75
CA LEU A 73 2.98 -4.69 -8.69
C LEU A 73 4.44 -4.42 -8.35
N MET A 74 5.34 -5.33 -8.71
CA MET A 74 6.73 -5.29 -8.27
C MET A 74 7.43 -3.94 -8.47
N PRO A 75 7.30 -3.27 -9.64
CA PRO A 75 7.97 -1.99 -9.84
C PRO A 75 7.52 -0.88 -8.90
N TYR A 76 6.32 -1.01 -8.32
CA TYR A 76 5.74 0.02 -7.46
C TYR A 76 5.69 -0.37 -5.99
N MET A 77 6.14 -1.57 -5.65
CA MET A 77 5.98 -2.14 -4.32
C MET A 77 6.50 -1.22 -3.21
N ASP A 78 7.74 -0.78 -3.31
CA ASP A 78 8.33 0.07 -2.28
C ASP A 78 7.62 1.42 -2.18
N SER A 79 7.28 2.02 -3.30
CA SER A 79 6.58 3.30 -3.33
C SER A 79 5.19 3.20 -2.70
N ILE A 80 4.48 2.12 -2.99
CA ILE A 80 3.14 1.89 -2.43
C ILE A 80 3.23 1.70 -0.92
N LEU A 81 4.15 0.86 -0.45
CA LEU A 81 4.31 0.61 0.98
C LEU A 81 4.67 1.88 1.74
N GLU A 82 5.58 2.69 1.18
CA GLU A 82 5.93 3.97 1.79
C GLU A 82 4.72 4.90 1.88
N TYR A 83 3.97 5.02 0.79
CA TYR A 83 2.77 5.86 0.77
C TYR A 83 1.76 5.42 1.82
N LEU A 84 1.48 4.12 1.90
CA LEU A 84 0.50 3.58 2.83
C LEU A 84 0.92 3.78 4.28
N ILE A 85 2.18 3.51 4.62
CA ILE A 85 2.63 3.63 6.00
C ILE A 85 2.64 5.09 6.46
N VAL A 86 3.06 6.00 5.62
CA VAL A 86 3.04 7.43 5.95
C VAL A 86 1.60 7.92 6.12
N GLY A 87 0.68 7.39 5.33
CA GLY A 87 -0.72 7.80 5.40
C GLY A 87 -1.45 7.29 6.64
N VAL A 88 -1.11 6.10 7.15
CA VAL A 88 -1.81 5.50 8.29
C VAL A 88 -1.11 5.73 9.62
N ASP A 89 0.17 6.07 9.63
CA ASP A 89 0.96 6.24 10.85
C ASP A 89 1.58 7.63 10.90
N PRO A 90 0.97 8.58 11.62
CA PRO A 90 1.50 9.94 11.72
C PRO A 90 2.90 10.02 12.34
N SER A 91 3.28 9.04 13.18
CA SER A 91 4.61 9.04 13.81
C SER A 91 5.71 8.81 12.79
N VAL A 92 5.46 7.99 11.78
CA VAL A 92 6.41 7.76 10.68
C VAL A 92 6.66 9.05 9.91
N LYS A 93 5.60 9.80 9.62
CA LYS A 93 5.70 11.08 8.93
C LYS A 93 6.50 12.11 9.76
N ALA A 94 6.25 12.15 11.07
CA ALA A 94 6.96 13.05 11.98
C ALA A 94 8.44 12.70 12.06
N GLU A 95 8.77 11.43 12.17
CA GLU A 95 10.16 10.95 12.19
C GLU A 95 10.88 11.30 10.89
N LYS A 96 10.23 11.10 9.75
CA LYS A 96 10.80 11.42 8.46
C LYS A 96 11.11 12.90 8.33
N LYS A 97 10.22 13.78 8.82
CA LYS A 97 10.43 15.23 8.84
C LYS A 97 11.60 15.61 9.74
N SER A 98 11.71 14.97 10.90
CA SER A 98 12.82 15.22 11.85
C SER A 98 14.15 14.83 11.22
N ASP A 99 14.20 13.71 10.54
CA ASP A 99 15.41 13.25 9.85
C ASP A 99 15.83 14.22 8.74
N GLU A 100 14.87 14.73 7.99
CA GLU A 100 15.13 15.72 6.96
C GLU A 100 15.72 17.00 7.56
N LYS A 101 15.17 17.47 8.69
CA LYS A 101 15.70 18.64 9.39
C LYS A 101 17.12 18.43 9.87
N LYS A 102 17.42 17.25 10.42
CA LYS A 102 18.77 16.91 10.86
C LYS A 102 19.75 16.96 9.70
N THR A 103 19.33 16.42 8.56
CA THR A 103 20.15 16.38 7.37
C THR A 103 20.45 17.78 6.85
N THR A 104 19.46 18.68 6.88
CA THR A 104 19.61 20.03 6.37
C THR A 104 20.37 20.96 7.33
N SER A 105 20.41 20.66 8.61
CA SER A 105 21.13 21.49 9.58
C SER A 105 22.60 21.18 9.66
N ASN A 106 23.05 20.16 8.97
CA ASN A 106 24.47 19.81 8.89
C ASN A 106 25.13 20.42 7.66
#